data_f6ed5162c7eebb7eac4988dbbdbfdfed
#
_entry.id   f6ed5162c7eebb7eac4988dbbdbfdfed
#
_cell.length_a   1.000
_cell.length_b   1.000
_cell.length_c   1.000
_cell.angle_alpha   90.00
_cell.angle_beta   90.00
_cell.angle_gamma   90.00
#
_symmetry.space_group_name_H-M   'P 1'
#
loop_
_entity.id
_entity.type
_entity.pdbx_description
1 polymer ?
#
loop_
_entity_poly.entity_id
_entity_poly.type
_entity_poly.pdbx_seq_one_letter_code
_entity_poly.pdbx_strand_id
1 'polypeptide(L)'
;MPFVNDLIEHNRAQAGQPVEPARQQAKASRFLFEVEAVMALLRGRIVGQPAVLDAVEAMLRVVKADLGDPERPLAVNLFVGPTGVGKTEIVRLLALAIHGRADAFCRIDMGTLAQDHYASALTGAPPGYVGSKEGSTLLDAEAIAGSFSRPGIVLFDELEKAGPEVIRSLLGVLDSGQLRLTAGSRTLDFRNALVFFTSNAGAREAWAVFHRHAHGWRRWLGRSAPAEQRTVETALAQRLDPEFLNRLDRVLLFQRLDRDWYDAVLSIELARLNERLGRRGGRVELAAEARRLLCADPDPRYGARE
;
A
#
# COMPACT_ATOMS: atom_id res chain seq x y z
N MET A 1 -6.30 20.79 -22.72
CA MET A 1 -6.44 21.64 -23.93
C MET A 1 -7.40 22.78 -23.61
N PRO A 2 -6.93 23.95 -23.15
CA PRO A 2 -7.82 25.08 -22.79
C PRO A 2 -8.55 25.67 -23.99
N PHE A 3 -7.92 25.69 -25.15
CA PHE A 3 -8.46 26.37 -26.34
C PHE A 3 -9.76 25.79 -26.92
N VAL A 4 -10.09 24.53 -26.67
CA VAL A 4 -11.33 23.93 -27.22
C VAL A 4 -12.56 24.44 -26.48
N ASN A 5 -12.46 24.66 -25.17
CA ASN A 5 -13.57 25.20 -24.38
C ASN A 5 -13.85 26.65 -24.72
N ASP A 6 -12.79 27.48 -24.90
CA ASP A 6 -12.91 28.88 -25.29
C ASP A 6 -13.55 29.02 -26.70
N LEU A 7 -13.23 28.09 -27.60
CA LEU A 7 -13.81 28.07 -28.96
C LEU A 7 -15.30 27.69 -28.94
N ILE A 8 -15.67 26.76 -28.06
CA ILE A 8 -17.08 26.37 -27.89
C ILE A 8 -17.89 27.48 -27.25
N GLU A 9 -17.35 28.19 -26.25
CA GLU A 9 -18.00 29.32 -25.62
C GLU A 9 -18.14 30.49 -26.61
N HIS A 10 -17.14 30.79 -27.40
CA HIS A 10 -17.17 31.83 -28.45
C HIS A 10 -18.22 31.51 -29.51
N ASN A 11 -18.30 30.29 -30.00
CA ASN A 11 -19.30 29.88 -30.97
C ASN A 11 -20.73 29.90 -30.42
N ARG A 12 -20.93 29.57 -29.12
CA ARG A 12 -22.23 29.69 -28.45
C ARG A 12 -22.67 31.13 -28.26
N ALA A 13 -21.74 32.01 -27.93
CA ALA A 13 -22.01 33.44 -27.81
C ALA A 13 -22.43 34.08 -29.16
N GLN A 14 -21.83 33.66 -30.27
CA GLN A 14 -22.20 34.10 -31.60
C GLN A 14 -23.56 33.54 -32.06
N ALA A 15 -23.99 32.40 -31.56
CA ALA A 15 -25.27 31.78 -31.93
C ALA A 15 -26.48 32.34 -31.19
N GLY A 16 -26.31 33.36 -30.32
CA GLY A 16 -27.41 34.01 -29.60
C GLY A 16 -28.16 33.14 -28.59
N GLN A 17 -27.58 32.00 -28.20
CA GLN A 17 -28.16 31.16 -27.14
C GLN A 17 -27.81 31.75 -25.76
N PRO A 18 -28.78 31.76 -24.79
CA PRO A 18 -28.46 32.21 -23.45
C PRO A 18 -27.32 31.33 -22.90
N VAL A 19 -26.22 31.96 -22.51
CA VAL A 19 -25.14 31.31 -21.79
C VAL A 19 -25.69 30.95 -20.44
N GLU A 20 -26.17 29.71 -20.25
CA GLU A 20 -26.36 29.18 -18.90
C GLU A 20 -25.01 29.30 -18.21
N PRO A 21 -24.97 29.88 -16.97
CA PRO A 21 -23.73 29.90 -16.21
C PRO A 21 -23.24 28.46 -16.15
N ALA A 22 -22.04 28.21 -16.68
CA ALA A 22 -21.46 26.88 -16.69
C ALA A 22 -21.53 26.35 -15.27
N ARG A 23 -22.53 25.50 -14.98
CA ARG A 23 -22.46 24.61 -13.83
C ARG A 23 -21.11 23.95 -14.00
N GLN A 24 -20.19 24.26 -13.09
CA GLN A 24 -18.94 23.54 -12.99
C GLN A 24 -19.32 22.07 -12.89
N GLN A 25 -19.42 21.39 -14.01
CA GLN A 25 -19.53 19.95 -14.04
C GLN A 25 -18.29 19.49 -13.33
N ALA A 26 -18.44 19.02 -12.11
CA ALA A 26 -17.37 18.39 -11.37
C ALA A 26 -16.73 17.41 -12.35
N LYS A 27 -15.47 17.70 -12.75
CA LYS A 27 -14.76 16.88 -13.74
C LYS A 27 -14.85 15.45 -13.24
N ALA A 28 -15.55 14.59 -13.98
CA ALA A 28 -15.63 13.20 -13.64
C ALA A 28 -14.18 12.68 -13.52
N SER A 29 -13.89 12.01 -12.40
CA SER A 29 -12.57 11.41 -12.18
C SER A 29 -12.19 10.52 -13.34
N ARG A 30 -10.92 10.54 -13.74
CA ARG A 30 -10.40 9.59 -14.74
C ARG A 30 -10.36 8.15 -14.25
N PHE A 31 -10.35 7.92 -12.93
CA PHE A 31 -10.26 6.60 -12.34
C PHE A 31 -11.62 5.88 -12.33
N LEU A 32 -11.63 4.64 -12.79
CA LEU A 32 -12.85 3.82 -12.93
C LEU A 32 -13.22 3.02 -11.68
N PHE A 33 -12.30 2.88 -10.71
CA PHE A 33 -12.63 2.14 -9.49
C PHE A 33 -13.62 2.91 -8.60
N GLU A 34 -14.50 2.20 -7.91
CA GLU A 34 -15.43 2.78 -6.93
C GLU A 34 -14.91 2.55 -5.52
N VAL A 35 -14.73 3.63 -4.75
CA VAL A 35 -14.12 3.58 -3.41
C VAL A 35 -14.93 2.68 -2.49
N GLU A 36 -16.23 2.75 -2.55
CA GLU A 36 -17.15 1.95 -1.73
C GLU A 36 -17.00 0.45 -2.02
N ALA A 37 -16.85 0.06 -3.29
CA ALA A 37 -16.66 -1.33 -3.69
C ALA A 37 -15.28 -1.86 -3.22
N VAL A 38 -14.22 -1.05 -3.37
CA VAL A 38 -12.88 -1.37 -2.88
C VAL A 38 -12.92 -1.57 -1.36
N MET A 39 -13.54 -0.64 -0.63
CA MET A 39 -13.62 -0.70 0.83
C MET A 39 -14.49 -1.85 1.34
N ALA A 40 -15.57 -2.21 0.65
CA ALA A 40 -16.37 -3.38 0.98
C ALA A 40 -15.53 -4.66 0.92
N LEU A 41 -14.70 -4.82 -0.13
CA LEU A 41 -13.78 -5.95 -0.24
C LEU A 41 -12.73 -5.95 0.87
N LEU A 42 -12.10 -4.80 1.16
CA LEU A 42 -11.09 -4.67 2.20
C LEU A 42 -11.67 -4.98 3.58
N ARG A 43 -12.81 -4.37 3.95
CA ARG A 43 -13.46 -4.59 5.26
C ARG A 43 -13.96 -6.03 5.43
N GLY A 44 -14.30 -6.72 4.34
CA GLY A 44 -14.69 -8.13 4.38
C GLY A 44 -13.52 -9.11 4.51
N ARG A 45 -12.28 -8.66 4.25
CA ARG A 45 -11.10 -9.54 4.20
C ARG A 45 -10.00 -9.16 5.20
N ILE A 46 -9.99 -7.95 5.74
CA ILE A 46 -9.01 -7.46 6.72
C ILE A 46 -9.70 -7.31 8.07
N VAL A 47 -9.13 -7.95 9.07
CA VAL A 47 -9.67 -8.01 10.43
C VAL A 47 -8.77 -7.20 11.38
N GLY A 48 -9.36 -6.54 12.35
CA GLY A 48 -8.64 -5.90 13.46
C GLY A 48 -7.89 -4.62 13.11
N GLN A 49 -8.15 -4.00 11.92
CA GLN A 49 -7.41 -2.82 11.46
C GLN A 49 -8.34 -1.64 11.07
N PRO A 50 -9.31 -1.22 11.89
CA PRO A 50 -10.28 -0.21 11.47
C PRO A 50 -9.65 1.13 11.12
N ALA A 51 -8.72 1.64 11.92
CA ALA A 51 -8.05 2.92 11.69
C ALA A 51 -7.22 2.92 10.39
N VAL A 52 -6.57 1.79 10.07
CA VAL A 52 -5.84 1.64 8.80
C VAL A 52 -6.79 1.64 7.63
N LEU A 53 -7.92 0.94 7.72
CA LEU A 53 -8.92 0.88 6.66
C LEU A 53 -9.55 2.26 6.42
N ASP A 54 -9.85 3.02 7.46
CA ASP A 54 -10.38 4.38 7.33
C ASP A 54 -9.37 5.32 6.67
N ALA A 55 -8.08 5.19 7.00
CA ALA A 55 -7.00 5.95 6.37
C ALA A 55 -6.79 5.57 4.88
N VAL A 56 -6.93 4.27 4.54
CA VAL A 56 -6.90 3.79 3.14
C VAL A 56 -8.12 4.31 2.37
N GLU A 57 -9.30 4.34 2.97
CA GLU A 57 -10.49 4.95 2.36
C GLU A 57 -10.27 6.43 2.05
N ALA A 58 -9.76 7.20 3.02
CA ALA A 58 -9.44 8.60 2.83
C ALA A 58 -8.41 8.82 1.71
N MET A 59 -7.37 7.96 1.62
CA MET A 59 -6.41 7.97 0.52
C MET A 59 -7.10 7.73 -0.83
N LEU A 60 -7.93 6.69 -0.94
CA LEU A 60 -8.63 6.36 -2.18
C LEU A 60 -9.57 7.47 -2.65
N ARG A 61 -10.24 8.17 -1.71
CA ARG A 61 -11.09 9.33 -2.03
C ARG A 61 -10.28 10.49 -2.61
N VAL A 62 -9.10 10.77 -2.07
CA VAL A 62 -8.19 11.80 -2.60
C VAL A 62 -7.71 11.42 -4.00
N VAL A 63 -7.27 10.18 -4.19
CA VAL A 63 -6.86 9.65 -5.50
C VAL A 63 -8.03 9.71 -6.50
N LYS A 64 -9.22 9.28 -6.11
CA LYS A 64 -10.42 9.33 -6.95
C LYS A 64 -10.78 10.75 -7.35
N ALA A 65 -10.54 11.74 -6.50
CA ALA A 65 -10.76 13.15 -6.82
C ALA A 65 -9.80 13.71 -7.89
N ASP A 66 -8.69 13.01 -8.16
CA ASP A 66 -7.67 13.37 -9.16
C ASP A 66 -7.12 14.80 -8.97
N LEU A 67 -6.89 15.20 -7.72
CA LEU A 67 -6.43 16.53 -7.31
C LEU A 67 -4.97 16.52 -6.80
N GLY A 68 -4.25 15.41 -7.00
CA GLY A 68 -2.85 15.27 -6.57
C GLY A 68 -1.88 16.11 -7.39
N ASP A 69 -0.65 16.23 -6.87
CA ASP A 69 0.47 16.83 -7.58
C ASP A 69 0.85 15.94 -8.79
N PRO A 70 0.83 16.46 -10.03
CA PRO A 70 1.13 15.68 -11.23
C PRO A 70 2.60 15.24 -11.33
N GLU A 71 3.50 15.83 -10.57
CA GLU A 71 4.93 15.51 -10.60
C GLU A 71 5.30 14.42 -9.58
N ARG A 72 4.39 14.02 -8.68
CA ARG A 72 4.59 13.02 -7.64
C ARG A 72 3.73 11.77 -7.85
N PRO A 73 4.06 10.64 -7.19
CA PRO A 73 3.13 9.51 -7.09
C PRO A 73 1.76 9.93 -6.53
N LEU A 74 0.69 9.25 -6.94
CA LEU A 74 -0.68 9.54 -6.49
C LEU A 74 -0.86 9.46 -4.98
N ALA A 75 -0.17 8.52 -4.35
CA ALA A 75 -0.11 8.39 -2.91
C ALA A 75 1.12 7.57 -2.50
N VAL A 76 1.76 7.98 -1.41
CA VAL A 76 2.93 7.31 -0.82
C VAL A 76 2.63 6.96 0.63
N ASN A 77 2.51 5.66 0.93
CA ASN A 77 2.10 5.20 2.25
C ASN A 77 3.13 4.22 2.84
N LEU A 78 3.44 4.36 4.11
CA LEU A 78 4.25 3.42 4.88
C LEU A 78 3.36 2.63 5.85
N PHE A 79 3.31 1.32 5.69
CA PHE A 79 2.61 0.38 6.57
C PHE A 79 3.59 -0.18 7.60
N VAL A 80 3.38 0.15 8.86
CA VAL A 80 4.26 -0.26 9.97
C VAL A 80 3.51 -1.19 10.90
N GLY A 81 4.16 -2.26 11.35
CA GLY A 81 3.56 -3.17 12.32
C GLY A 81 4.15 -4.57 12.28
N PRO A 82 3.70 -5.47 13.15
CA PRO A 82 4.20 -6.84 13.23
C PRO A 82 3.99 -7.62 11.94
N THR A 83 4.66 -8.76 11.83
CA THR A 83 4.43 -9.71 10.74
C THR A 83 3.03 -10.33 10.87
N GLY A 84 2.38 -10.65 9.75
CA GLY A 84 1.11 -11.39 9.74
C GLY A 84 -0.15 -10.58 10.06
N VAL A 85 -0.09 -9.25 10.18
CA VAL A 85 -1.25 -8.39 10.51
C VAL A 85 -2.02 -7.85 9.30
N GLY A 86 -1.62 -8.24 8.07
CA GLY A 86 -2.34 -7.89 6.85
C GLY A 86 -1.74 -6.76 6.01
N LYS A 87 -0.52 -6.26 6.28
CA LYS A 87 0.11 -5.17 5.51
C LYS A 87 0.14 -5.44 4.01
N THR A 88 0.79 -6.54 3.59
CA THR A 88 0.89 -6.95 2.18
C THR A 88 -0.47 -7.37 1.62
N GLU A 89 -1.37 -7.89 2.46
CA GLU A 89 -2.70 -8.33 2.03
C GLU A 89 -3.59 -7.15 1.61
N ILE A 90 -3.50 -6.00 2.27
CA ILE A 90 -4.22 -4.78 1.82
C ILE A 90 -3.81 -4.42 0.39
N VAL A 91 -2.51 -4.44 0.06
CA VAL A 91 -2.02 -4.12 -1.29
C VAL A 91 -2.55 -5.13 -2.33
N ARG A 92 -2.55 -6.43 -1.99
CA ARG A 92 -3.13 -7.48 -2.84
C ARG A 92 -4.62 -7.28 -3.10
N LEU A 93 -5.37 -6.89 -2.07
CA LEU A 93 -6.81 -6.63 -2.18
C LEU A 93 -7.11 -5.35 -2.97
N LEU A 94 -6.27 -4.31 -2.84
CA LEU A 94 -6.33 -3.12 -3.69
C LEU A 94 -6.10 -3.48 -5.16
N ALA A 95 -5.08 -4.30 -5.45
CA ALA A 95 -4.83 -4.77 -6.82
C ALA A 95 -6.01 -5.60 -7.36
N LEU A 96 -6.58 -6.49 -6.55
CA LEU A 96 -7.75 -7.27 -6.92
C LEU A 96 -8.96 -6.37 -7.23
N ALA A 97 -9.23 -5.37 -6.36
CA ALA A 97 -10.39 -4.48 -6.52
C ALA A 97 -10.25 -3.54 -7.72
N ILE A 98 -9.05 -3.02 -7.98
CA ILE A 98 -8.80 -2.02 -9.03
C ILE A 98 -8.56 -2.68 -10.38
N HIS A 99 -7.80 -3.77 -10.40
CA HIS A 99 -7.36 -4.43 -11.65
C HIS A 99 -8.06 -5.77 -11.94
N GLY A 100 -8.83 -6.30 -10.99
CA GLY A 100 -9.47 -7.62 -11.09
C GLY A 100 -8.54 -8.81 -10.85
N ARG A 101 -7.26 -8.56 -10.52
CA ARG A 101 -6.23 -9.58 -10.26
C ARG A 101 -5.42 -9.20 -9.02
N ALA A 102 -5.25 -10.15 -8.10
CA ALA A 102 -4.55 -9.94 -6.84
C ALA A 102 -3.01 -9.83 -6.99
N ASP A 103 -2.47 -10.19 -8.12
CA ASP A 103 -1.06 -10.13 -8.51
C ASP A 103 -0.73 -8.94 -9.43
N ALA A 104 -1.71 -8.09 -9.76
CA ALA A 104 -1.53 -6.93 -10.63
C ALA A 104 -0.88 -5.75 -9.89
N PHE A 105 0.30 -5.97 -9.32
CA PHE A 105 1.14 -4.93 -8.72
C PHE A 105 2.62 -5.32 -8.77
N CYS A 106 3.49 -4.33 -8.86
CA CYS A 106 4.94 -4.54 -8.76
C CYS A 106 5.34 -4.72 -7.30
N ARG A 107 5.93 -5.87 -6.94
CA ARG A 107 6.44 -6.14 -5.60
C ARG A 107 7.96 -6.25 -5.61
N ILE A 108 8.60 -5.48 -4.77
CA ILE A 108 10.05 -5.49 -4.56
C ILE A 108 10.33 -5.87 -3.10
N ASP A 109 10.98 -7.00 -2.87
CA ASP A 109 11.49 -7.38 -1.56
C ASP A 109 12.80 -6.63 -1.30
N MET A 110 12.78 -5.70 -0.34
CA MET A 110 13.93 -4.87 -0.01
C MET A 110 15.06 -5.66 0.65
N GLY A 111 14.77 -6.87 1.17
CA GLY A 111 15.80 -7.78 1.66
C GLY A 111 16.73 -8.27 0.56
N THR A 112 16.26 -8.36 -0.68
CA THR A 112 17.11 -8.69 -1.84
C THR A 112 18.04 -7.54 -2.25
N LEU A 113 17.78 -6.33 -1.74
CA LEU A 113 18.52 -5.10 -2.01
C LEU A 113 19.34 -4.62 -0.80
N ALA A 114 19.64 -5.52 0.12
CA ALA A 114 20.34 -5.20 1.37
C ALA A 114 21.83 -4.84 1.19
N GLN A 115 22.46 -5.23 0.07
CA GLN A 115 23.86 -4.97 -0.21
C GLN A 115 24.00 -3.83 -1.22
N ASP A 116 25.03 -2.98 -1.08
CA ASP A 116 25.21 -1.75 -1.87
C ASP A 116 25.29 -1.98 -3.40
N HIS A 117 25.84 -3.12 -3.82
CA HIS A 117 25.89 -3.44 -5.25
C HIS A 117 24.52 -3.84 -5.85
N TYR A 118 23.49 -4.08 -5.04
CA TYR A 118 22.13 -4.30 -5.52
C TYR A 118 21.34 -3.01 -5.75
N ALA A 119 21.85 -1.84 -5.37
CA ALA A 119 21.29 -0.57 -5.85
C ALA A 119 21.29 -0.54 -7.38
N SER A 120 22.28 -1.15 -8.02
CA SER A 120 22.33 -1.37 -9.47
C SER A 120 21.24 -2.33 -9.99
N ALA A 121 20.65 -3.20 -9.18
CA ALA A 121 19.52 -4.03 -9.58
C ALA A 121 18.20 -3.23 -9.66
N LEU A 122 18.08 -2.16 -8.88
CA LEU A 122 16.97 -1.22 -8.96
C LEU A 122 17.11 -0.28 -10.16
N THR A 123 18.31 0.26 -10.36
CA THR A 123 18.58 1.25 -11.41
C THR A 123 19.14 0.67 -12.70
N GLY A 124 19.46 -0.65 -12.72
CA GLY A 124 20.12 -1.34 -13.83
C GLY A 124 21.65 -1.29 -13.73
N ALA A 125 22.32 -2.35 -14.19
CA ALA A 125 23.78 -2.42 -14.19
C ALA A 125 24.38 -1.42 -15.19
N PRO A 126 25.49 -0.73 -14.84
CA PRO A 126 26.18 0.15 -15.77
C PRO A 126 26.62 -0.59 -17.05
N PRO A 127 26.72 0.10 -18.19
CA PRO A 127 27.21 -0.52 -19.42
C PRO A 127 28.58 -1.18 -19.22
N GLY A 128 28.69 -2.46 -19.57
CA GLY A 128 29.94 -3.23 -19.46
C GLY A 128 29.97 -4.28 -18.35
N TYR A 129 29.01 -4.32 -17.44
CA TYR A 129 28.88 -5.39 -16.45
C TYR A 129 28.02 -6.56 -16.95
N VAL A 130 28.32 -7.77 -16.45
CA VAL A 130 27.55 -8.99 -16.76
C VAL A 130 26.09 -8.78 -16.29
N GLY A 131 25.12 -8.93 -17.19
CA GLY A 131 23.70 -8.66 -16.92
C GLY A 131 23.16 -7.36 -17.55
N SER A 132 24.02 -6.45 -18.04
CA SER A 132 23.59 -5.20 -18.69
C SER A 132 22.84 -5.41 -20.02
N LYS A 133 22.97 -6.59 -20.63
CA LYS A 133 22.35 -6.93 -21.92
C LYS A 133 20.91 -7.47 -21.81
N GLU A 134 20.49 -7.93 -20.65
CA GLU A 134 19.18 -8.62 -20.50
C GLU A 134 18.03 -7.69 -20.07
N GLY A 135 18.31 -6.42 -19.71
CA GLY A 135 17.26 -5.44 -19.38
C GLY A 135 16.28 -5.88 -18.27
N SER A 136 16.58 -6.99 -17.57
CA SER A 136 15.73 -7.48 -16.49
C SER A 136 15.95 -6.62 -15.25
N THR A 137 15.04 -5.69 -15.06
CA THR A 137 14.89 -4.97 -13.79
C THR A 137 13.90 -5.73 -12.92
N LEU A 138 14.08 -5.67 -11.60
CA LEU A 138 13.09 -6.15 -10.62
C LEU A 138 11.77 -5.37 -10.72
N LEU A 139 11.74 -4.32 -11.54
CA LEU A 139 10.66 -3.36 -11.67
C LEU A 139 9.81 -3.68 -12.90
N ASP A 140 8.56 -4.05 -12.67
CA ASP A 140 7.55 -4.21 -13.70
C ASP A 140 7.00 -2.84 -14.11
N ALA A 141 7.45 -2.35 -15.27
CA ALA A 141 7.11 -1.02 -15.76
C ALA A 141 5.61 -0.85 -16.04
N GLU A 142 4.92 -1.91 -16.47
CA GLU A 142 3.48 -1.86 -16.77
C GLU A 142 2.67 -1.79 -15.47
N ALA A 143 3.03 -2.60 -14.48
CA ALA A 143 2.39 -2.58 -13.17
C ALA A 143 2.63 -1.26 -12.42
N ILE A 144 3.78 -0.60 -12.65
CA ILE A 144 4.12 0.72 -12.09
C ILE A 144 3.32 1.84 -12.75
N ALA A 145 3.34 1.91 -14.08
CA ALA A 145 2.69 3.00 -14.80
C ALA A 145 1.15 2.91 -14.74
N GLY A 146 0.62 1.69 -14.62
CA GLY A 146 -0.83 1.46 -14.72
C GLY A 146 -1.39 1.90 -16.07
N SER A 147 -2.61 2.44 -16.05
CA SER A 147 -3.27 3.01 -17.23
C SER A 147 -3.92 4.35 -16.89
N PHE A 148 -4.41 5.08 -17.88
CA PHE A 148 -5.09 6.35 -17.66
C PHE A 148 -6.21 6.26 -16.62
N SER A 149 -7.00 5.18 -16.67
CA SER A 149 -8.17 4.97 -15.80
C SER A 149 -7.91 4.09 -14.57
N ARG A 150 -6.73 3.51 -14.43
CA ARG A 150 -6.37 2.63 -13.32
C ARG A 150 -4.96 2.94 -12.84
N PRO A 151 -4.78 3.34 -11.58
CA PRO A 151 -3.46 3.63 -11.04
C PRO A 151 -2.58 2.38 -11.04
N GLY A 152 -1.28 2.55 -11.25
CA GLY A 152 -0.30 1.51 -10.96
C GLY A 152 -0.25 1.25 -9.45
N ILE A 153 0.23 0.08 -9.06
CA ILE A 153 0.41 -0.27 -7.65
C ILE A 153 1.81 -0.84 -7.46
N VAL A 154 2.54 -0.27 -6.51
CA VAL A 154 3.92 -0.68 -6.19
C VAL A 154 4.06 -0.93 -4.70
N LEU A 155 4.66 -2.05 -4.36
CA LEU A 155 4.95 -2.45 -2.99
C LEU A 155 6.45 -2.67 -2.81
N PHE A 156 7.07 -1.86 -1.97
CA PHE A 156 8.41 -2.06 -1.43
C PHE A 156 8.28 -2.74 -0.06
N ASP A 157 8.53 -4.04 -0.02
CA ASP A 157 8.29 -4.87 1.17
C ASP A 157 9.54 -4.95 2.04
N GLU A 158 9.39 -4.80 3.37
CA GLU A 158 10.46 -4.85 4.38
C GLU A 158 11.54 -3.76 4.22
N LEU A 159 11.09 -2.51 4.13
CA LEU A 159 11.94 -1.31 3.91
C LEU A 159 13.16 -1.23 4.83
N GLU A 160 13.05 -1.70 6.07
CA GLU A 160 14.14 -1.72 7.05
C GLU A 160 15.34 -2.60 6.66
N LYS A 161 15.19 -3.43 5.63
CA LYS A 161 16.28 -4.28 5.11
C LYS A 161 17.06 -3.65 3.96
N ALA A 162 16.56 -2.55 3.41
CA ALA A 162 17.22 -1.86 2.30
C ALA A 162 18.54 -1.23 2.70
N GLY A 163 19.50 -1.26 1.79
CA GLY A 163 20.75 -0.49 1.92
C GLY A 163 20.51 1.02 1.79
N PRO A 164 21.38 1.87 2.37
CA PRO A 164 21.23 3.34 2.33
C PRO A 164 21.13 3.91 0.91
N GLU A 165 21.91 3.38 -0.03
CA GLU A 165 21.92 3.82 -1.42
C GLU A 165 20.57 3.55 -2.13
N VAL A 166 19.92 2.44 -1.77
CA VAL A 166 18.60 2.10 -2.28
C VAL A 166 17.57 3.11 -1.76
N ILE A 167 17.61 3.43 -0.46
CA ILE A 167 16.72 4.45 0.14
C ILE A 167 16.90 5.80 -0.55
N ARG A 168 18.15 6.23 -0.81
CA ARG A 168 18.42 7.49 -1.54
C ARG A 168 17.88 7.48 -2.96
N SER A 169 18.00 6.36 -3.67
CA SER A 169 17.44 6.22 -5.02
C SER A 169 15.92 6.36 -5.02
N LEU A 170 15.25 5.87 -3.97
CA LEU A 170 13.80 5.99 -3.82
C LEU A 170 13.35 7.44 -3.52
N LEU A 171 14.19 8.27 -2.88
CA LEU A 171 13.86 9.70 -2.68
C LEU A 171 13.54 10.38 -4.01
N GLY A 172 14.33 10.12 -5.06
CA GLY A 172 14.06 10.65 -6.41
C GLY A 172 12.68 10.24 -6.95
N VAL A 173 12.26 8.98 -6.67
CA VAL A 173 10.91 8.51 -7.05
C VAL A 173 9.83 9.27 -6.29
N LEU A 174 10.02 9.53 -5.01
CA LEU A 174 9.04 10.20 -4.16
C LEU A 174 8.92 11.69 -4.48
N ASP A 175 9.99 12.31 -4.96
CA ASP A 175 10.03 13.74 -5.29
C ASP A 175 9.52 14.06 -6.70
N SER A 176 9.99 13.30 -7.70
CA SER A 176 9.74 13.58 -9.11
C SER A 176 8.86 12.53 -9.80
N GLY A 177 8.40 11.52 -9.06
CA GLY A 177 7.61 10.43 -9.64
C GLY A 177 8.36 9.62 -10.71
N GLN A 178 9.70 9.74 -10.81
CA GLN A 178 10.48 9.11 -11.87
C GLN A 178 11.72 8.42 -11.35
N LEU A 179 12.02 7.25 -11.92
CA LEU A 179 13.26 6.52 -11.68
C LEU A 179 14.00 6.33 -12.99
N ARG A 180 15.19 6.93 -13.10
CA ARG A 180 16.08 6.72 -14.25
C ARG A 180 16.86 5.43 -14.08
N LEU A 181 16.77 4.54 -15.04
CA LEU A 181 17.55 3.31 -15.06
C LEU A 181 18.93 3.58 -15.66
N THR A 182 19.99 3.16 -14.98
CA THR A 182 21.39 3.36 -15.38
C THR A 182 21.75 2.54 -16.63
N ALA A 183 21.08 1.40 -16.83
CA ALA A 183 21.30 0.48 -17.96
C ALA A 183 20.56 0.90 -19.24
N GLY A 184 20.41 2.19 -19.49
CA GLY A 184 19.79 2.68 -20.74
C GLY A 184 19.09 4.03 -20.53
N SER A 185 18.49 4.57 -21.59
CA SER A 185 17.72 5.81 -21.54
C SER A 185 16.30 5.63 -20.98
N ARG A 186 16.01 4.48 -20.36
CA ARG A 186 14.66 4.18 -19.90
C ARG A 186 14.38 4.82 -18.54
N THR A 187 13.27 5.55 -18.45
CA THR A 187 12.74 6.11 -17.22
C THR A 187 11.45 5.37 -16.84
N LEU A 188 11.32 4.96 -15.60
CA LEU A 188 10.08 4.43 -15.05
C LEU A 188 9.26 5.58 -14.45
N ASP A 189 7.98 5.62 -14.75
CA ASP A 189 7.07 6.67 -14.33
C ASP A 189 6.12 6.19 -13.23
N PHE A 190 6.27 6.73 -12.04
CA PHE A 190 5.49 6.43 -10.85
C PHE A 190 4.39 7.47 -10.59
N ARG A 191 4.25 8.52 -11.42
CA ARG A 191 3.30 9.61 -11.18
C ARG A 191 1.84 9.16 -11.19
N ASN A 192 1.55 8.04 -11.85
CA ASN A 192 0.25 7.40 -11.82
C ASN A 192 0.20 6.19 -10.88
N ALA A 193 1.08 6.08 -9.90
CA ALA A 193 1.18 4.92 -9.02
C ALA A 193 0.74 5.21 -7.58
N LEU A 194 0.13 4.22 -6.95
CA LEU A 194 0.00 4.09 -5.51
C LEU A 194 1.24 3.37 -4.99
N VAL A 195 2.07 4.05 -4.21
CA VAL A 195 3.31 3.51 -3.66
C VAL A 195 3.10 3.13 -2.20
N PHE A 196 3.42 1.88 -1.89
CA PHE A 196 3.34 1.33 -0.55
C PHE A 196 4.71 0.83 -0.11
N PHE A 197 5.07 1.17 1.10
CA PHE A 197 6.19 0.59 1.82
C PHE A 197 5.66 -0.24 2.97
N THR A 198 6.31 -1.35 3.30
CA THR A 198 6.06 -2.05 4.56
C THR A 198 7.29 -2.04 5.43
N SER A 199 7.10 -1.99 6.73
CA SER A 199 8.18 -2.12 7.71
C SER A 199 7.70 -2.85 8.97
N ASN A 200 8.61 -3.65 9.53
CA ASN A 200 8.47 -4.24 10.85
C ASN A 200 9.27 -3.46 11.92
N ALA A 201 9.91 -2.35 11.53
CA ALA A 201 10.69 -1.50 12.44
C ALA A 201 9.80 -0.93 13.55
N GLY A 202 10.28 -0.96 14.77
CA GLY A 202 9.53 -0.49 15.94
C GLY A 202 8.41 -1.41 16.42
N ALA A 203 8.07 -2.47 15.68
CA ALA A 203 7.01 -3.39 16.06
C ALA A 203 7.32 -4.16 17.36
N ARG A 204 8.58 -4.50 17.62
CA ARG A 204 9.05 -5.15 18.85
C ARG A 204 9.03 -4.20 20.02
N GLU A 205 9.50 -2.98 19.81
CA GLU A 205 9.56 -1.90 20.79
C GLU A 205 8.15 -1.44 21.19
N ALA A 206 7.26 -1.25 20.21
CA ALA A 206 5.86 -0.96 20.46
C ALA A 206 5.18 -2.07 21.29
N TRP A 207 5.51 -3.34 21.02
CA TRP A 207 5.01 -4.46 21.77
C TRP A 207 5.49 -4.46 23.22
N ALA A 208 6.75 -4.14 23.48
CA ALA A 208 7.28 -4.02 24.82
C ALA A 208 6.60 -2.88 25.61
N VAL A 209 6.22 -1.80 24.94
CA VAL A 209 5.45 -0.69 25.54
C VAL A 209 4.02 -1.17 25.85
N PHE A 210 3.37 -1.84 24.91
CA PHE A 210 2.02 -2.39 25.09
C PHE A 210 1.96 -3.35 26.30
N HIS A 211 2.87 -4.32 26.39
CA HIS A 211 2.90 -5.26 27.51
C HIS A 211 3.15 -4.60 28.86
N ARG A 212 3.99 -3.57 28.95
CA ARG A 212 4.20 -2.79 30.18
C ARG A 212 2.93 -2.08 30.63
N HIS A 213 2.05 -1.69 29.71
CA HIS A 213 0.81 -0.97 30.02
C HIS A 213 -0.42 -1.89 30.11
N ALA A 214 -0.35 -3.10 29.56
CA ALA A 214 -1.43 -4.08 29.60
C ALA A 214 -1.69 -4.68 30.99
N HIS A 215 -0.71 -4.62 31.89
CA HIS A 215 -0.84 -5.07 33.28
C HIS A 215 -1.23 -3.88 34.18
N GLY A 216 -2.53 -3.75 34.49
CA GLY A 216 -3.04 -2.80 35.47
C GLY A 216 -4.25 -1.98 34.99
N TRP A 217 -4.82 -1.17 35.94
CA TRP A 217 -6.01 -0.33 35.73
C TRP A 217 -5.90 0.71 34.59
N ARG A 218 -4.69 0.99 34.09
CA ARG A 218 -4.42 1.88 32.96
C ARG A 218 -4.95 1.39 31.60
N ARG A 219 -5.25 0.08 31.47
CA ARG A 219 -5.93 -0.51 30.29
C ARG A 219 -7.27 0.17 30.01
N TRP A 220 -7.94 0.63 31.06
CA TRP A 220 -9.24 1.30 30.98
C TRP A 220 -9.20 2.73 30.43
N LEU A 221 -8.04 3.35 30.37
CA LEU A 221 -7.87 4.76 29.99
C LEU A 221 -7.48 4.98 28.52
N GLY A 222 -7.39 3.95 27.69
CA GLY A 222 -7.12 4.07 26.24
C GLY A 222 -5.80 4.79 25.86
N ARG A 223 -4.85 4.89 26.81
CA ARG A 223 -3.61 5.68 26.68
C ARG A 223 -2.42 4.95 26.06
N SER A 224 -2.58 3.71 25.60
CA SER A 224 -1.49 2.93 24.98
C SER A 224 -1.19 3.36 23.55
N ALA A 225 -2.20 3.67 22.76
CA ALA A 225 -2.04 3.99 21.34
C ALA A 225 -1.07 5.17 21.05
N PRO A 226 -1.13 6.32 21.77
CA PRO A 226 -0.17 7.41 21.55
C PRO A 226 1.28 7.04 21.93
N ALA A 227 1.48 6.17 22.93
CA ALA A 227 2.81 5.74 23.36
C ALA A 227 3.42 4.75 22.36
N GLU A 228 2.63 3.84 21.79
CA GLU A 228 3.03 2.93 20.71
C GLU A 228 3.42 3.71 19.46
N GLN A 229 2.60 4.68 19.07
CA GLN A 229 2.87 5.51 17.90
C GLN A 229 4.19 6.26 18.05
N ARG A 230 4.45 6.92 19.18
CA ARG A 230 5.74 7.61 19.47
C ARG A 230 6.93 6.65 19.44
N THR A 231 6.77 5.43 19.93
CA THR A 231 7.83 4.42 19.92
C THR A 231 8.16 4.00 18.49
N VAL A 232 7.15 3.81 17.65
CA VAL A 232 7.33 3.48 16.23
C VAL A 232 7.96 4.65 15.49
N GLU A 233 7.49 5.89 15.69
CA GLU A 233 8.07 7.09 15.09
C GLU A 233 9.56 7.23 15.47
N THR A 234 9.92 7.00 16.73
CA THR A 234 11.31 7.02 17.19
C THR A 234 12.14 5.93 16.52
N ALA A 235 11.61 4.70 16.41
CA ALA A 235 12.31 3.58 15.78
C ALA A 235 12.48 3.79 14.26
N LEU A 236 11.51 4.40 13.59
CA LEU A 236 11.62 4.79 12.18
C LEU A 236 12.66 5.88 11.97
N ALA A 237 12.66 6.92 12.82
CA ALA A 237 13.63 8.03 12.77
C ALA A 237 15.08 7.59 13.03
N GLN A 238 15.29 6.47 13.70
CA GLN A 238 16.63 5.87 13.89
C GLN A 238 17.13 5.10 12.65
N ARG A 239 16.25 4.71 11.76
CA ARG A 239 16.55 3.83 10.61
C ARG A 239 16.36 4.48 9.25
N LEU A 240 15.49 5.47 9.16
CA LEU A 240 15.14 6.18 7.94
C LEU A 240 15.49 7.66 8.10
N ASP A 241 16.10 8.22 7.08
CA ASP A 241 16.41 9.64 7.06
C ASP A 241 15.12 10.48 7.21
N PRO A 242 15.16 11.58 7.98
CA PRO A 242 14.03 12.50 8.12
C PRO A 242 13.50 12.99 6.76
N GLU A 243 14.38 13.13 5.77
CA GLU A 243 14.03 13.51 4.41
C GLU A 243 13.09 12.48 3.77
N PHE A 244 13.37 11.19 3.92
CA PHE A 244 12.50 10.12 3.44
C PHE A 244 11.13 10.13 4.13
N LEU A 245 11.11 10.29 5.46
CA LEU A 245 9.87 10.33 6.23
C LEU A 245 8.99 11.52 5.83
N ASN A 246 9.58 12.67 5.50
CA ASN A 246 8.87 13.87 5.05
C ASN A 246 8.25 13.75 3.64
N ARG A 247 8.64 12.74 2.86
CA ARG A 247 8.07 12.46 1.53
C ARG A 247 6.89 11.49 1.56
N LEU A 248 6.63 10.88 2.72
CA LEU A 248 5.49 9.99 2.91
C LEU A 248 4.22 10.82 3.15
N ASP A 249 3.14 10.47 2.46
CA ASP A 249 1.84 11.10 2.71
C ASP A 249 1.21 10.59 3.99
N ARG A 250 1.43 9.30 4.33
CA ARG A 250 0.90 8.68 5.54
C ARG A 250 1.81 7.58 6.07
N VAL A 251 1.90 7.52 7.39
CA VAL A 251 2.43 6.37 8.12
C VAL A 251 1.27 5.69 8.85
N LEU A 252 0.97 4.45 8.47
CA LEU A 252 -0.18 3.69 8.96
C LEU A 252 0.28 2.57 9.88
N LEU A 253 -0.12 2.65 11.15
CA LEU A 253 0.28 1.71 12.17
C LEU A 253 -0.72 0.55 12.26
N PHE A 254 -0.27 -0.64 11.91
CA PHE A 254 -1.03 -1.88 12.05
C PHE A 254 -0.93 -2.40 13.47
N GLN A 255 -2.08 -2.63 14.06
CA GLN A 255 -2.20 -3.23 15.38
C GLN A 255 -1.99 -4.75 15.31
N ARG A 256 -1.55 -5.31 16.43
CA ARG A 256 -1.56 -6.77 16.59
C ARG A 256 -2.98 -7.29 16.58
N LEU A 257 -3.12 -8.50 16.09
CA LEU A 257 -4.38 -9.20 16.20
C LEU A 257 -4.52 -9.72 17.63
N ASP A 258 -5.56 -9.27 18.33
CA ASP A 258 -5.96 -9.79 19.63
C ASP A 258 -6.72 -11.12 19.45
N ARG A 259 -6.83 -11.90 20.53
CA ARG A 259 -7.51 -13.19 20.52
C ARG A 259 -8.93 -13.14 19.95
N ASP A 260 -9.64 -12.06 20.19
CA ASP A 260 -11.01 -11.86 19.72
C ASP A 260 -11.13 -11.84 18.18
N TRP A 261 -10.02 -11.60 17.47
CA TRP A 261 -10.00 -11.55 16.01
C TRP A 261 -9.62 -12.86 15.33
N TYR A 262 -9.04 -13.82 16.06
CA TYR A 262 -8.57 -15.09 15.45
C TYR A 262 -9.71 -15.91 14.84
N ASP A 263 -10.89 -15.91 15.46
CA ASP A 263 -12.06 -16.60 14.92
C ASP A 263 -12.52 -16.00 13.58
N ALA A 264 -12.46 -14.68 13.46
CA ALA A 264 -12.77 -13.98 12.20
C ALA A 264 -11.71 -14.27 11.13
N VAL A 265 -10.42 -14.28 11.49
CA VAL A 265 -9.32 -14.65 10.60
C VAL A 265 -9.47 -16.08 10.11
N LEU A 266 -9.71 -17.02 11.01
CA LEU A 266 -9.95 -18.44 10.68
C LEU A 266 -11.14 -18.59 9.72
N SER A 267 -12.20 -17.84 9.94
CA SER A 267 -13.38 -17.86 9.06
C SER A 267 -13.06 -17.38 7.65
N ILE A 268 -12.21 -16.34 7.51
CA ILE A 268 -11.77 -15.82 6.20
C ILE A 268 -10.88 -16.85 5.49
N GLU A 269 -9.92 -17.45 6.20
CA GLU A 269 -9.02 -18.44 5.61
C GLU A 269 -9.76 -19.74 5.24
N LEU A 270 -10.73 -20.16 6.04
CA LEU A 270 -11.60 -21.29 5.71
C LEU A 270 -12.47 -21.00 4.47
N ALA A 271 -12.99 -19.80 4.36
CA ALA A 271 -13.74 -19.38 3.17
C ALA A 271 -12.85 -19.40 1.91
N ARG A 272 -11.61 -18.90 2.00
CA ARG A 272 -10.62 -18.97 0.92
C ARG A 272 -10.25 -20.40 0.53
N LEU A 273 -10.07 -21.26 1.52
CA LEU A 273 -9.82 -22.69 1.29
C LEU A 273 -11.00 -23.32 0.56
N ASN A 274 -12.22 -23.07 1.01
CA ASN A 274 -13.44 -23.60 0.42
C ASN A 274 -13.70 -23.07 -1.00
N GLU A 275 -13.36 -21.82 -1.31
CA GLU A 275 -13.40 -21.28 -2.67
C GLU A 275 -12.46 -22.07 -3.62
N ARG A 276 -11.25 -22.41 -3.15
CA ARG A 276 -10.30 -23.23 -3.92
C ARG A 276 -10.75 -24.68 -4.07
N LEU A 277 -11.28 -25.27 -3.00
CA LEU A 277 -11.78 -26.65 -2.99
C LEU A 277 -13.06 -26.78 -3.81
N GLY A 278 -13.92 -25.80 -3.83
CA GLY A 278 -15.17 -25.78 -4.60
C GLY A 278 -14.94 -25.99 -6.09
N ARG A 279 -13.82 -25.54 -6.64
CA ARG A 279 -13.39 -25.83 -8.02
C ARG A 279 -13.11 -27.32 -8.27
N ARG A 280 -12.93 -28.10 -7.21
CA ARG A 280 -12.70 -29.56 -7.24
C ARG A 280 -13.85 -30.35 -6.63
N GLY A 281 -15.00 -29.71 -6.35
CA GLY A 281 -16.17 -30.32 -5.74
C GLY A 281 -16.02 -30.65 -4.24
N GLY A 282 -14.99 -30.12 -3.58
CA GLY A 282 -14.74 -30.34 -2.15
C GLY A 282 -15.15 -29.16 -1.27
N ARG A 283 -15.47 -29.42 -0.02
CA ARG A 283 -15.71 -28.41 1.03
C ARG A 283 -15.19 -28.93 2.38
N VAL A 284 -14.61 -28.03 3.17
CA VAL A 284 -14.17 -28.29 4.55
C VAL A 284 -15.05 -27.51 5.50
N GLU A 285 -15.54 -28.17 6.53
CA GLU A 285 -16.24 -27.58 7.67
C GLU A 285 -15.47 -27.93 8.95
N LEU A 286 -15.31 -26.96 9.82
CA LEU A 286 -14.64 -27.16 11.10
C LEU A 286 -15.67 -27.49 12.17
N ALA A 287 -15.46 -28.62 12.87
CA ALA A 287 -16.19 -28.90 14.09
C ALA A 287 -15.91 -27.83 15.15
N ALA A 288 -16.89 -27.57 16.03
CA ALA A 288 -16.78 -26.54 17.05
C ALA A 288 -15.56 -26.75 17.97
N GLU A 289 -15.20 -27.98 18.26
CA GLU A 289 -14.02 -28.34 19.07
C GLU A 289 -12.70 -28.01 18.34
N ALA A 290 -12.60 -28.36 17.05
CA ALA A 290 -11.44 -28.04 16.24
C ALA A 290 -11.25 -26.51 16.12
N ARG A 291 -12.36 -25.77 15.93
CA ARG A 291 -12.34 -24.30 15.89
C ARG A 291 -11.85 -23.71 17.21
N ARG A 292 -12.30 -24.24 18.35
CA ARG A 292 -11.82 -23.78 19.67
C ARG A 292 -10.34 -24.05 19.85
N LEU A 293 -9.85 -25.22 19.46
CA LEU A 293 -8.44 -25.58 19.56
C LEU A 293 -7.55 -24.67 18.70
N LEU A 294 -7.93 -24.40 17.46
CA LEU A 294 -7.20 -23.53 16.56
C LEU A 294 -7.14 -22.08 17.06
N CYS A 295 -8.15 -21.62 17.79
CA CYS A 295 -8.18 -20.25 18.35
C CYS A 295 -7.66 -20.16 19.79
N ALA A 296 -7.33 -21.28 20.46
CA ALA A 296 -7.05 -21.28 21.89
C ALA A 296 -5.69 -20.69 22.25
N ASP A 297 -4.66 -20.97 21.47
CA ASP A 297 -3.28 -20.56 21.79
C ASP A 297 -2.48 -20.15 20.54
N PRO A 298 -2.91 -19.10 19.83
CA PRO A 298 -2.16 -18.62 18.69
C PRO A 298 -0.83 -17.99 19.15
N ASP A 299 0.25 -18.26 18.42
CA ASP A 299 1.53 -17.58 18.67
C ASP A 299 1.45 -16.11 18.23
N PRO A 300 1.45 -15.15 19.17
CA PRO A 300 1.30 -13.74 18.84
C PRO A 300 2.44 -13.18 18.00
N ARG A 301 3.53 -13.94 17.78
CA ARG A 301 4.67 -13.53 16.95
C ARG A 301 4.38 -13.62 15.46
N TYR A 302 3.50 -14.51 15.03
CA TYR A 302 3.23 -14.80 13.63
C TYR A 302 1.92 -14.21 13.11
N GLY A 303 1.03 -13.75 13.99
CA GLY A 303 -0.28 -13.18 13.61
C GLY A 303 -1.12 -14.17 12.81
N ALA A 304 -1.72 -13.72 11.72
CA ALA A 304 -2.58 -14.54 10.87
C ALA A 304 -1.82 -15.55 9.97
N ARG A 305 -0.49 -15.66 10.07
CA ARG A 305 0.30 -16.62 9.25
C ARG A 305 0.47 -18.00 9.90
N GLU A 306 0.05 -18.17 11.13
CA GLU A 306 0.05 -19.45 11.80
C GLU A 306 -1.16 -20.29 11.37
#